data_52e18ca9f18c8bd82089c27433bb645c
#
_entry.id   52e18ca9f18c8bd82089c27433bb645c
#
_cell.length_a   1.000
_cell.length_b   1.000
_cell.length_c   1.000
_cell.angle_alpha   90.00
_cell.angle_beta   90.00
_cell.angle_gamma   90.00
#
_symmetry.space_group_name_H-M   'P 1'
#
loop_
_entity.id
_entity.type
_entity.pdbx_description
1 polymer ?
#
loop_
_entity_poly.entity_id
_entity_poly.type
_entity_poly.pdbx_seq_one_letter_code
_entity_poly.pdbx_strand_id
1 'polypeptide(L)'
;MADVGDTDNLTESMIDKPMVMSFIDDQKKKSTVNCTKRDLKLLYKWLVGKGELRSIEDIPHNELDAFLSEFYITLKKENGQEYEPGTFDGIRASIERYLKEKEYSHSLRDKEFNLSTRALSAKKVQLKKLGKGHKPNASKAVSKDEEDLLWEQGQLGDGTPRILIFSLWYYFTKCFGLRGRNEHRQLQLGDILMKKDPVDNRQYLEFSERLTKTRDGTKGKENRKVKPRMYENKSDRCPIRLFKAYLLRRPENVMEPESPFYLTCIPMERVESMIWYYARPMGENTLANLMPMAAKEAGMDRKTNHSVRKTTIKTLRKAGVPRDKIKHISGHKSTSSIEAYDDDLSDNEQREYSDVLTGVKSSLGHVGQSVTANESDNTCNNVALQKIDRSTVSHQMSPPMATSSQSVCSYTAAPNNIHEQSSKGASEALSNMFSKGTVLNNCTFNINFNMEQSNGEGQRHSRQNYCYEPPRKTFKRILPLESSDESQEF
;
A
#
# COMPACT_ATOMS: atom_id res chain seq x y z
N MET A 1 38.02 -30.40 -54.19
CA MET A 1 37.73 -30.43 -52.77
C MET A 1 38.15 -29.07 -52.26
N ALA A 2 37.21 -28.17 -52.18
CA ALA A 2 37.43 -26.82 -51.65
C ALA A 2 37.11 -26.82 -50.14
N ASP A 3 38.03 -26.31 -49.41
CA ASP A 3 38.07 -26.19 -47.96
C ASP A 3 36.93 -25.28 -47.48
N VAL A 4 35.96 -25.85 -46.75
CA VAL A 4 34.90 -25.14 -46.05
C VAL A 4 35.33 -25.07 -44.57
N GLY A 5 36.23 -24.13 -44.32
CA GLY A 5 36.75 -23.88 -42.98
C GLY A 5 36.55 -22.39 -42.60
N ASP A 6 35.96 -22.15 -41.43
CA ASP A 6 36.02 -20.92 -40.65
C ASP A 6 35.17 -19.72 -41.06
N THR A 7 33.86 -19.84 -41.08
CA THR A 7 32.95 -18.66 -41.04
C THR A 7 32.37 -18.37 -39.66
N ASP A 8 32.48 -19.27 -38.68
CA ASP A 8 31.84 -19.07 -37.35
C ASP A 8 32.65 -18.25 -36.36
N ASN A 9 33.97 -18.02 -36.62
CA ASN A 9 34.81 -17.26 -35.68
C ASN A 9 34.88 -15.76 -35.92
N LEU A 10 34.37 -15.25 -37.05
CA LEU A 10 34.49 -13.82 -37.39
C LEU A 10 33.36 -12.96 -36.85
N THR A 11 32.22 -13.54 -36.46
CA THR A 11 31.07 -12.78 -35.93
C THR A 11 31.15 -12.51 -34.43
N GLU A 12 31.89 -13.31 -33.68
CA GLU A 12 32.00 -13.12 -32.21
C GLU A 12 32.90 -11.93 -31.80
N SER A 13 33.82 -11.50 -32.67
CA SER A 13 34.76 -10.41 -32.42
C SER A 13 34.21 -8.99 -32.68
N MET A 14 33.03 -8.87 -33.33
CA MET A 14 32.44 -7.58 -33.68
C MET A 14 31.38 -7.06 -32.67
N ILE A 15 30.98 -7.86 -31.69
CA ILE A 15 29.98 -7.46 -30.71
C ILE A 15 30.66 -7.00 -29.43
N ASP A 16 30.49 -5.72 -29.11
CA ASP A 16 30.93 -5.17 -27.80
C ASP A 16 29.96 -5.66 -26.69
N LYS A 17 30.17 -6.88 -26.21
CA LYS A 17 29.39 -7.48 -25.13
C LYS A 17 29.33 -6.59 -23.89
N PRO A 18 30.43 -5.97 -23.40
CA PRO A 18 30.42 -5.00 -22.29
C PRO A 18 29.45 -3.83 -22.50
N MET A 19 29.46 -3.21 -23.68
CA MET A 19 28.54 -2.12 -24.01
C MET A 19 27.07 -2.56 -23.97
N VAL A 20 26.77 -3.72 -24.53
CA VAL A 20 25.41 -4.31 -24.53
C VAL A 20 24.97 -4.61 -23.10
N MET A 21 25.83 -5.21 -22.27
CA MET A 21 25.51 -5.50 -20.87
C MET A 21 25.32 -4.23 -20.05
N SER A 22 26.14 -3.19 -20.24
CA SER A 22 25.97 -1.89 -19.59
C SER A 22 24.62 -1.27 -19.94
N PHE A 23 24.23 -1.29 -21.20
CA PHE A 23 22.93 -0.81 -21.65
C PHE A 23 21.77 -1.58 -21.00
N ILE A 24 21.85 -2.91 -20.94
CA ILE A 24 20.85 -3.76 -20.29
C ILE A 24 20.75 -3.42 -18.81
N ASP A 25 21.88 -3.21 -18.11
CA ASP A 25 21.93 -2.89 -16.70
C ASP A 25 21.30 -1.52 -16.39
N ASP A 26 21.53 -0.53 -17.25
CA ASP A 26 20.93 0.79 -17.12
C ASP A 26 19.41 0.77 -17.23
N GLN A 27 18.83 -0.18 -17.99
CA GLN A 27 17.38 -0.37 -18.10
C GLN A 27 16.78 -1.13 -16.91
N LYS A 28 17.59 -1.75 -16.04
CA LYS A 28 17.10 -2.48 -14.87
C LYS A 28 16.45 -1.53 -13.84
N LYS A 29 15.28 -1.89 -13.37
CA LYS A 29 14.56 -1.11 -12.34
C LYS A 29 15.33 -1.15 -11.02
N LYS A 30 15.81 -0.01 -10.53
CA LYS A 30 16.58 0.14 -9.27
C LYS A 30 15.93 -0.60 -8.09
N SER A 31 14.59 -0.57 -7.97
CA SER A 31 13.87 -1.27 -6.90
C SER A 31 14.01 -2.80 -7.00
N THR A 32 14.04 -3.37 -8.21
CA THR A 32 14.23 -4.80 -8.44
C THR A 32 15.66 -5.20 -8.10
N VAL A 33 16.65 -4.42 -8.54
CA VAL A 33 18.06 -4.63 -8.21
C VAL A 33 18.28 -4.61 -6.69
N ASN A 34 17.74 -3.59 -6.00
CA ASN A 34 17.88 -3.48 -4.55
C ASN A 34 17.19 -4.63 -3.80
N CYS A 35 16.03 -5.09 -4.29
CA CYS A 35 15.34 -6.26 -3.73
C CYS A 35 16.19 -7.53 -3.90
N THR A 36 16.73 -7.76 -5.10
CA THR A 36 17.61 -8.89 -5.38
C THR A 36 18.86 -8.85 -4.49
N LYS A 37 19.56 -7.71 -4.39
CA LYS A 37 20.74 -7.55 -3.51
C LYS A 37 20.41 -7.86 -2.04
N ARG A 38 19.27 -7.37 -1.54
CA ARG A 38 18.83 -7.64 -0.17
C ARG A 38 18.57 -9.14 0.07
N ASP A 39 17.84 -9.77 -0.84
CA ASP A 39 17.44 -11.18 -0.69
C ASP A 39 18.64 -12.12 -0.82
N LEU A 40 19.57 -11.83 -1.73
CA LEU A 40 20.85 -12.54 -1.85
C LEU A 40 21.70 -12.39 -0.58
N LYS A 41 21.75 -11.17 0.00
CA LYS A 41 22.47 -10.98 1.26
C LYS A 41 21.94 -11.87 2.39
N LEU A 42 20.61 -12.13 2.43
CA LEU A 42 20.04 -13.08 3.40
C LEU A 42 20.53 -14.50 3.15
N LEU A 43 20.55 -14.95 1.88
CA LEU A 43 21.02 -16.28 1.53
C LEU A 43 22.52 -16.43 1.81
N TYR A 44 23.38 -15.50 1.39
CA TYR A 44 24.81 -15.51 1.66
C TYR A 44 25.11 -15.56 3.16
N LYS A 45 24.44 -14.72 3.96
CA LYS A 45 24.59 -14.75 5.43
C LYS A 45 24.27 -16.12 6.00
N TRP A 46 23.25 -16.78 5.49
CA TRP A 46 22.84 -18.12 5.91
C TRP A 46 23.84 -19.20 5.47
N LEU A 47 24.31 -19.17 4.20
CA LEU A 47 25.31 -20.09 3.68
C LEU A 47 26.63 -20.01 4.46
N VAL A 48 27.12 -18.81 4.71
CA VAL A 48 28.34 -18.60 5.53
C VAL A 48 28.13 -19.20 6.94
N GLY A 49 26.95 -19.05 7.53
CA GLY A 49 26.61 -19.70 8.82
C GLY A 49 26.61 -21.23 8.76
N LYS A 50 26.53 -21.82 7.56
CA LYS A 50 26.65 -23.28 7.31
C LYS A 50 28.08 -23.71 6.92
N GLY A 51 29.02 -22.76 6.85
CA GLY A 51 30.39 -23.04 6.40
C GLY A 51 30.55 -23.08 4.87
N GLU A 52 29.51 -22.70 4.12
CA GLU A 52 29.57 -22.60 2.65
C GLU A 52 30.09 -21.23 2.24
N LEU A 53 31.22 -21.19 1.56
CA LEU A 53 31.92 -19.96 1.19
C LEU A 53 31.97 -19.74 -0.34
N ARG A 54 31.56 -20.73 -1.13
CA ARG A 54 31.49 -20.60 -2.59
C ARG A 54 30.44 -19.57 -3.00
N SER A 55 30.62 -18.95 -4.17
CA SER A 55 29.55 -18.15 -4.77
C SER A 55 28.37 -19.04 -5.12
N ILE A 56 27.13 -18.49 -5.04
CA ILE A 56 25.90 -19.27 -5.25
C ILE A 56 25.89 -19.94 -6.63
N GLU A 57 26.43 -19.25 -7.64
CA GLU A 57 26.56 -19.74 -9.01
C GLU A 57 27.55 -20.89 -9.19
N ASP A 58 28.51 -21.04 -8.24
CA ASP A 58 29.52 -22.11 -8.27
C ASP A 58 29.10 -23.36 -7.52
N ILE A 59 27.96 -23.32 -6.83
CA ILE A 59 27.41 -24.46 -6.09
C ILE A 59 26.69 -25.39 -7.08
N PRO A 60 27.00 -26.68 -7.15
CA PRO A 60 26.26 -27.64 -7.99
C PRO A 60 24.77 -27.67 -7.64
N HIS A 61 23.91 -27.89 -8.64
CA HIS A 61 22.47 -27.81 -8.49
C HIS A 61 21.89 -28.73 -7.40
N ASN A 62 22.42 -29.92 -7.22
CA ASN A 62 22.00 -30.85 -6.17
C ASN A 62 22.34 -30.37 -4.77
N GLU A 63 23.52 -29.78 -4.57
CA GLU A 63 23.92 -29.18 -3.30
C GLU A 63 23.11 -27.90 -3.04
N LEU A 64 22.94 -27.05 -4.08
CA LEU A 64 22.14 -25.82 -3.96
C LEU A 64 20.69 -26.11 -3.65
N ASP A 65 20.08 -27.16 -4.23
CA ASP A 65 18.70 -27.58 -3.89
C ASP A 65 18.59 -27.99 -2.42
N ALA A 66 19.59 -28.73 -1.90
CA ALA A 66 19.63 -29.09 -0.48
C ALA A 66 19.77 -27.85 0.44
N PHE A 67 20.69 -26.93 0.13
CA PHE A 67 20.87 -25.69 0.88
C PHE A 67 19.60 -24.82 0.84
N LEU A 68 18.99 -24.62 -0.31
CA LEU A 68 17.76 -23.85 -0.43
C LEU A 68 16.60 -24.49 0.34
N SER A 69 16.54 -25.81 0.38
CA SER A 69 15.51 -26.53 1.14
C SER A 69 15.62 -26.20 2.62
N GLU A 70 16.80 -26.30 3.21
CA GLU A 70 17.04 -25.98 4.60
C GLU A 70 16.88 -24.47 4.87
N PHE A 71 17.37 -23.63 3.99
CA PHE A 71 17.21 -22.18 4.07
C PHE A 71 15.73 -21.79 4.18
N TYR A 72 14.85 -22.29 3.33
CA TYR A 72 13.44 -21.94 3.37
C TYR A 72 12.73 -22.37 4.65
N ILE A 73 13.07 -23.51 5.22
CA ILE A 73 12.42 -23.97 6.46
C ILE A 73 12.95 -23.28 7.71
N THR A 74 14.21 -22.83 7.71
CA THR A 74 14.87 -22.24 8.89
C THR A 74 14.85 -20.72 8.90
N LEU A 75 14.64 -20.05 7.74
CA LEU A 75 14.72 -18.61 7.63
C LEU A 75 13.68 -17.89 8.50
N LYS A 76 14.18 -17.01 9.38
CA LYS A 76 13.40 -16.12 10.24
C LYS A 76 13.93 -14.70 10.15
N LYS A 77 13.12 -13.73 10.59
CA LYS A 77 13.56 -12.35 10.76
C LYS A 77 14.57 -12.24 11.90
N GLU A 78 15.33 -11.14 11.93
CA GLU A 78 16.32 -10.89 13.00
C GLU A 78 15.71 -10.88 14.42
N ASN A 79 14.44 -10.50 14.54
CA ASN A 79 13.70 -10.55 15.80
C ASN A 79 13.07 -11.93 16.10
N GLY A 80 13.47 -12.99 15.41
CA GLY A 80 12.96 -14.36 15.58
C GLY A 80 11.58 -14.63 14.99
N GLN A 81 10.87 -13.61 14.51
CA GLN A 81 9.54 -13.79 13.92
C GLN A 81 9.60 -14.45 12.54
N GLU A 82 8.54 -15.19 12.22
CA GLU A 82 8.36 -15.78 10.89
C GLU A 82 8.04 -14.70 9.84
N TYR A 83 8.51 -14.93 8.62
CA TYR A 83 8.12 -14.14 7.45
C TYR A 83 6.70 -14.46 6.99
N GLU A 84 6.12 -13.56 6.21
CA GLU A 84 4.87 -13.83 5.47
C GLU A 84 5.12 -14.80 4.30
N PRO A 85 4.16 -15.70 3.98
CA PRO A 85 4.33 -16.70 2.90
C PRO A 85 4.77 -16.11 1.57
N GLY A 86 4.21 -14.95 1.18
CA GLY A 86 4.54 -14.27 -0.08
C GLY A 86 5.97 -13.69 -0.12
N THR A 87 6.63 -13.52 1.03
CA THR A 87 8.03 -13.07 1.09
C THR A 87 8.97 -14.10 0.51
N PHE A 88 8.71 -15.38 0.75
CA PHE A 88 9.50 -16.47 0.22
C PHE A 88 9.43 -16.58 -1.31
N ASP A 89 8.27 -16.31 -1.92
CA ASP A 89 8.14 -16.22 -3.37
C ASP A 89 9.01 -15.09 -3.95
N GLY A 90 9.06 -13.97 -3.25
CA GLY A 90 9.94 -12.84 -3.59
C GLY A 90 11.43 -13.20 -3.51
N ILE A 91 11.85 -13.87 -2.43
CA ILE A 91 13.24 -14.33 -2.23
C ILE A 91 13.63 -15.32 -3.32
N ARG A 92 12.79 -16.36 -3.58
CA ARG A 92 13.02 -17.32 -4.67
C ARG A 92 13.18 -16.62 -6.03
N ALA A 93 12.30 -15.66 -6.34
CA ALA A 93 12.37 -14.90 -7.58
C ALA A 93 13.63 -14.01 -7.65
N SER A 94 14.17 -13.57 -6.54
CA SER A 94 15.42 -12.80 -6.49
C SER A 94 16.63 -13.71 -6.77
N ILE A 95 16.68 -14.89 -6.18
CA ILE A 95 17.72 -15.89 -6.41
C ILE A 95 17.68 -16.37 -7.87
N GLU A 96 16.51 -16.68 -8.39
CA GLU A 96 16.30 -17.07 -9.80
C GLU A 96 16.83 -16.02 -10.78
N ARG A 97 16.54 -14.73 -10.55
CA ARG A 97 17.04 -13.63 -11.39
C ARG A 97 18.58 -13.56 -11.38
N TYR A 98 19.17 -13.72 -10.21
CA TYR A 98 20.61 -13.69 -10.06
C TYR A 98 21.28 -14.87 -10.78
N LEU A 99 20.81 -16.09 -10.55
CA LEU A 99 21.33 -17.29 -11.21
C LEU A 99 21.20 -17.20 -12.72
N LYS A 100 20.06 -16.70 -13.23
CA LYS A 100 19.87 -16.47 -14.66
C LYS A 100 20.84 -15.42 -15.21
N GLU A 101 21.13 -14.36 -14.46
CA GLU A 101 22.10 -13.33 -14.86
C GLU A 101 23.53 -13.87 -14.88
N LYS A 102 23.81 -14.89 -14.07
CA LYS A 102 25.08 -15.61 -14.00
C LYS A 102 25.16 -16.82 -14.93
N GLU A 103 24.18 -16.98 -15.83
CA GLU A 103 24.10 -18.07 -16.79
C GLU A 103 24.16 -19.47 -16.15
N TYR A 104 23.61 -19.58 -14.92
CA TYR A 104 23.52 -20.86 -14.21
C TYR A 104 22.70 -21.87 -15.01
N SER A 105 23.20 -23.11 -15.07
CA SER A 105 22.70 -24.16 -15.97
C SER A 105 21.23 -24.57 -15.77
N HIS A 106 20.66 -24.32 -14.61
CA HIS A 106 19.32 -24.76 -14.24
C HIS A 106 18.48 -23.61 -13.67
N SER A 107 17.16 -23.62 -13.90
CA SER A 107 16.19 -22.77 -13.23
C SER A 107 15.77 -23.38 -11.90
N LEU A 108 15.50 -22.57 -10.88
CA LEU A 108 14.92 -23.04 -9.61
C LEU A 108 13.51 -23.66 -9.77
N ARG A 109 12.95 -23.63 -10.99
CA ARG A 109 11.65 -24.22 -11.32
C ARG A 109 11.77 -25.58 -11.98
N ASP A 110 12.98 -26.00 -12.35
CA ASP A 110 13.25 -27.26 -12.96
C ASP A 110 13.13 -28.40 -11.95
N LYS A 111 13.03 -29.64 -12.45
CA LYS A 111 12.87 -30.85 -11.61
C LYS A 111 14.08 -31.11 -10.72
N GLU A 112 15.24 -30.60 -11.07
CA GLU A 112 16.48 -30.65 -10.30
C GLU A 112 16.34 -29.91 -8.94
N PHE A 113 15.46 -28.93 -8.83
CA PHE A 113 15.12 -28.18 -7.59
C PHE A 113 13.82 -28.65 -6.94
N ASN A 114 13.50 -29.94 -7.03
CA ASN A 114 12.28 -30.51 -6.48
C ASN A 114 12.23 -30.46 -4.94
N LEU A 115 13.34 -30.72 -4.25
CA LEU A 115 13.38 -30.74 -2.79
C LEU A 115 13.10 -29.35 -2.22
N SER A 116 13.78 -28.31 -2.70
CA SER A 116 13.57 -26.92 -2.27
C SER A 116 12.17 -26.42 -2.63
N THR A 117 11.63 -26.82 -3.77
CA THR A 117 10.24 -26.48 -4.16
C THR A 117 9.22 -27.09 -3.20
N ARG A 118 9.41 -28.35 -2.79
CA ARG A 118 8.56 -29.04 -1.80
C ARG A 118 8.72 -28.45 -0.42
N ALA A 119 9.96 -28.16 0.01
CA ALA A 119 10.27 -27.53 1.29
C ALA A 119 9.62 -26.15 1.40
N LEU A 120 9.73 -25.32 0.37
CA LEU A 120 9.08 -24.02 0.28
C LEU A 120 7.55 -24.13 0.37
N SER A 121 6.96 -25.09 -0.32
CA SER A 121 5.52 -25.33 -0.30
C SER A 121 5.05 -25.75 1.11
N ALA A 122 5.77 -26.67 1.75
CA ALA A 122 5.50 -27.11 3.12
C ALA A 122 5.63 -25.97 4.13
N LYS A 123 6.69 -25.13 4.01
CA LYS A 123 6.87 -23.94 4.83
C LYS A 123 5.71 -22.96 4.70
N LYS A 124 5.24 -22.72 3.48
CA LYS A 124 4.07 -21.84 3.24
C LYS A 124 2.80 -22.39 3.86
N VAL A 125 2.59 -23.72 3.84
CA VAL A 125 1.47 -24.37 4.54
C VAL A 125 1.60 -24.20 6.04
N GLN A 126 2.79 -24.46 6.60
CA GLN A 126 3.06 -24.25 8.03
C GLN A 126 2.75 -22.81 8.47
N LEU A 127 3.23 -21.82 7.70
CA LEU A 127 2.98 -20.41 7.99
C LEU A 127 1.49 -20.05 7.97
N LYS A 128 0.72 -20.62 7.03
CA LYS A 128 -0.73 -20.44 6.99
C LYS A 128 -1.41 -21.04 8.20
N LYS A 129 -0.99 -22.22 8.67
CA LYS A 129 -1.49 -22.83 9.92
C LYS A 129 -1.18 -21.96 11.13
N LEU A 130 -0.06 -21.20 11.12
CA LEU A 130 0.30 -20.23 12.15
C LEU A 130 -0.41 -18.86 11.98
N GLY A 131 -1.45 -18.77 11.16
CA GLY A 131 -2.23 -17.55 10.93
C GLY A 131 -1.53 -16.50 10.04
N LYS A 132 -0.44 -16.85 9.34
CA LYS A 132 0.22 -15.96 8.37
C LYS A 132 -0.49 -15.98 7.02
N GLY A 133 -0.24 -14.96 6.19
CA GLY A 133 -0.80 -14.87 4.84
C GLY A 133 -2.12 -14.11 4.72
N HIS A 134 -2.72 -13.68 5.84
CA HIS A 134 -3.96 -12.89 5.86
C HIS A 134 -3.74 -11.39 5.53
N LYS A 135 -2.52 -11.01 5.12
CA LYS A 135 -2.17 -9.63 4.77
C LYS A 135 -2.64 -8.61 5.82
N PRO A 136 -2.21 -8.71 7.09
CA PRO A 136 -2.72 -7.87 8.18
C PRO A 136 -2.54 -6.36 7.93
N ASN A 137 -1.62 -6.01 7.04
CA ASN A 137 -1.35 -4.64 6.62
C ASN A 137 -1.98 -4.31 5.26
N ALA A 138 -2.97 -5.07 4.78
CA ALA A 138 -3.67 -4.74 3.55
C ALA A 138 -4.34 -3.35 3.69
N SER A 139 -4.14 -2.49 2.69
CA SER A 139 -4.76 -1.17 2.70
C SER A 139 -6.27 -1.31 2.57
N LYS A 140 -7.02 -0.68 3.49
CA LYS A 140 -8.48 -0.53 3.37
C LYS A 140 -8.79 0.59 2.37
N ALA A 141 -9.90 0.50 1.62
CA ALA A 141 -10.39 1.60 0.81
C ALA A 141 -10.79 2.79 1.70
N VAL A 142 -10.85 3.98 1.13
CA VAL A 142 -11.45 5.16 1.77
C VAL A 142 -12.95 5.08 1.55
N SER A 143 -13.76 5.09 2.61
CA SER A 143 -15.21 5.12 2.53
C SER A 143 -15.73 6.49 2.07
N LYS A 144 -17.03 6.62 1.80
CA LYS A 144 -17.63 7.92 1.50
C LYS A 144 -17.56 8.85 2.69
N ASP A 145 -17.87 8.36 3.88
CA ASP A 145 -17.83 9.13 5.12
C ASP A 145 -16.41 9.59 5.47
N GLU A 146 -15.41 8.72 5.23
CA GLU A 146 -14.01 9.08 5.39
C GLU A 146 -13.53 10.13 4.35
N GLU A 147 -14.06 10.09 3.13
CA GLU A 147 -13.79 11.15 2.14
C GLU A 147 -14.46 12.47 2.54
N ASP A 148 -15.67 12.43 3.05
CA ASP A 148 -16.36 13.62 3.57
C ASP A 148 -15.62 14.19 4.77
N LEU A 149 -15.14 13.35 5.69
CA LEU A 149 -14.31 13.76 6.82
C LEU A 149 -13.00 14.46 6.36
N LEU A 150 -12.35 13.96 5.30
CA LEU A 150 -11.17 14.66 4.74
C LEU A 150 -11.50 16.08 4.27
N TRP A 151 -12.70 16.31 3.72
CA TRP A 151 -13.17 17.63 3.33
C TRP A 151 -13.49 18.50 4.54
N GLU A 152 -14.22 17.98 5.51
CA GLU A 152 -14.64 18.66 6.74
C GLU A 152 -13.43 19.09 7.60
N GLN A 153 -12.41 18.21 7.67
CA GLN A 153 -11.16 18.50 8.39
C GLN A 153 -10.16 19.31 7.54
N GLY A 154 -10.60 19.82 6.38
CA GLY A 154 -9.77 20.65 5.51
C GLY A 154 -8.54 19.96 4.95
N GLN A 155 -8.49 18.64 4.94
CA GLN A 155 -7.40 17.89 4.29
C GLN A 155 -7.56 17.82 2.77
N LEU A 156 -8.77 17.99 2.25
CA LEU A 156 -9.05 18.22 0.83
C LEU A 156 -9.53 19.65 0.63
N GLY A 157 -9.15 20.28 -0.50
CA GLY A 157 -9.48 21.67 -0.84
C GLY A 157 -8.30 22.42 -1.46
N ASP A 158 -8.29 23.73 -1.29
CA ASP A 158 -7.29 24.64 -1.80
C ASP A 158 -6.79 25.65 -0.76
N GLY A 159 -6.98 25.35 0.53
CA GLY A 159 -6.63 26.27 1.63
C GLY A 159 -5.13 26.48 1.84
N THR A 160 -4.28 25.52 1.50
CA THR A 160 -2.82 25.62 1.59
C THR A 160 -2.12 24.93 0.42
N PRO A 161 -0.84 25.22 0.15
CA PRO A 161 -0.08 24.57 -0.92
C PRO A 161 -0.11 23.04 -0.83
N ARG A 162 0.03 22.50 0.37
CA ARG A 162 0.03 21.04 0.62
C ARG A 162 -1.35 20.42 0.38
N ILE A 163 -2.40 21.07 0.88
CA ILE A 163 -3.79 20.60 0.73
C ILE A 163 -4.20 20.58 -0.73
N LEU A 164 -3.87 21.63 -1.48
CA LEU A 164 -4.19 21.70 -2.91
C LEU A 164 -3.49 20.61 -3.71
N ILE A 165 -2.20 20.38 -3.46
CA ILE A 165 -1.46 19.26 -4.09
C ILE A 165 -2.05 17.91 -3.69
N PHE A 166 -2.37 17.70 -2.42
CA PHE A 166 -2.97 16.45 -1.97
C PHE A 166 -4.34 16.22 -2.63
N SER A 167 -5.16 17.26 -2.77
CA SER A 167 -6.46 17.17 -3.44
C SER A 167 -6.33 16.74 -4.90
N LEU A 168 -5.39 17.32 -5.65
CA LEU A 168 -5.12 16.92 -7.02
C LEU A 168 -4.56 15.50 -7.11
N TRP A 169 -3.62 15.16 -6.22
CA TRP A 169 -3.09 13.80 -6.11
C TRP A 169 -4.21 12.79 -5.81
N TYR A 170 -5.13 13.11 -4.91
CA TYR A 170 -6.26 12.29 -4.53
C TYR A 170 -7.20 12.04 -5.73
N TYR A 171 -7.61 13.11 -6.41
CA TYR A 171 -8.46 13.01 -7.59
C TYR A 171 -7.80 12.29 -8.76
N PHE A 172 -6.53 12.53 -9.02
CA PHE A 172 -5.82 11.83 -10.10
C PHE A 172 -5.64 10.34 -9.79
N THR A 173 -5.40 10.00 -8.54
CA THR A 173 -5.41 8.59 -8.12
C THR A 173 -6.80 7.98 -8.31
N LYS A 174 -7.86 8.69 -7.90
CA LYS A 174 -9.25 8.21 -7.92
C LYS A 174 -9.81 8.13 -9.34
N CYS A 175 -9.62 9.15 -10.18
CA CYS A 175 -10.25 9.26 -11.48
C CYS A 175 -9.39 8.72 -12.62
N PHE A 176 -8.07 8.86 -12.55
CA PHE A 176 -7.16 8.37 -13.59
C PHE A 176 -6.50 7.03 -13.22
N GLY A 177 -6.67 6.59 -11.96
CA GLY A 177 -6.13 5.33 -11.48
C GLY A 177 -4.61 5.32 -11.40
N LEU A 178 -3.96 6.45 -11.12
CA LEU A 178 -2.52 6.53 -10.94
C LEU A 178 -2.05 5.71 -9.73
N ARG A 179 -0.89 5.05 -9.85
CA ARG A 179 -0.28 4.33 -8.73
C ARG A 179 0.50 5.28 -7.85
N GLY A 180 0.39 5.06 -6.54
CA GLY A 180 0.70 6.00 -5.48
C GLY A 180 2.11 6.60 -5.36
N ARG A 181 3.09 6.21 -6.19
CA ARG A 181 4.45 6.75 -6.10
C ARG A 181 5.04 7.14 -7.46
N ASN A 182 5.52 6.17 -8.22
CA ASN A 182 6.32 6.41 -9.41
C ASN A 182 5.53 7.13 -10.51
N GLU A 183 4.27 6.76 -10.75
CA GLU A 183 3.44 7.38 -11.77
C GLU A 183 3.16 8.85 -11.44
N HIS A 184 2.90 9.17 -10.17
CA HIS A 184 2.79 10.56 -9.73
C HIS A 184 4.13 11.30 -9.79
N ARG A 185 5.24 10.64 -9.43
CA ARG A 185 6.57 11.28 -9.46
C ARG A 185 7.01 11.64 -10.88
N GLN A 186 6.63 10.82 -11.85
CA GLN A 186 6.96 11.00 -13.26
C GLN A 186 5.95 11.85 -14.03
N LEU A 187 4.82 12.22 -13.41
CA LEU A 187 3.78 13.01 -14.03
C LEU A 187 4.30 14.40 -14.41
N GLN A 188 4.12 14.77 -15.65
CA GLN A 188 4.45 16.09 -16.20
C GLN A 188 3.18 16.91 -16.44
N LEU A 189 3.32 18.21 -16.55
CA LEU A 189 2.19 19.12 -16.74
C LEU A 189 1.41 18.80 -18.02
N GLY A 190 2.11 18.52 -19.12
CA GLY A 190 1.51 18.17 -20.42
C GLY A 190 0.82 16.80 -20.47
N ASP A 191 0.96 15.96 -19.43
CA ASP A 191 0.21 14.71 -19.35
C ASP A 191 -1.26 14.92 -19.00
N ILE A 192 -1.62 16.10 -18.47
CA ILE A 192 -2.98 16.47 -18.06
C ILE A 192 -3.47 17.60 -18.96
N LEU A 193 -4.35 17.28 -19.88
CA LEU A 193 -4.89 18.23 -20.85
C LEU A 193 -6.28 18.67 -20.43
N MET A 194 -6.49 19.98 -20.32
CA MET A 194 -7.82 20.56 -20.12
C MET A 194 -8.51 20.74 -21.45
N LYS A 195 -9.70 20.17 -21.59
CA LYS A 195 -10.52 20.18 -22.80
C LYS A 195 -11.97 20.55 -22.48
N LYS A 196 -12.76 20.81 -23.53
CA LYS A 196 -14.20 20.95 -23.43
C LYS A 196 -14.89 19.79 -24.14
N ASP A 197 -15.96 19.30 -23.56
CA ASP A 197 -16.80 18.28 -24.19
C ASP A 197 -17.63 18.92 -25.30
N PRO A 198 -17.65 18.37 -26.52
CA PRO A 198 -18.40 18.94 -27.64
C PRO A 198 -19.92 18.81 -27.48
N VAL A 199 -20.41 17.91 -26.59
CA VAL A 199 -21.84 17.64 -26.44
C VAL A 199 -22.50 18.63 -25.47
N ASP A 200 -21.91 18.81 -24.30
CA ASP A 200 -22.51 19.61 -23.21
C ASP A 200 -21.63 20.79 -22.76
N ASN A 201 -20.52 21.01 -23.47
CA ASN A 201 -19.58 22.11 -23.27
C ASN A 201 -18.89 22.12 -21.88
N ARG A 202 -19.06 21.04 -21.08
CA ARG A 202 -18.38 20.89 -19.79
C ARG A 202 -16.87 20.77 -19.98
N GLN A 203 -16.13 21.39 -19.07
CA GLN A 203 -14.68 21.23 -19.05
C GLN A 203 -14.32 19.88 -18.42
N TYR A 204 -13.25 19.28 -18.93
CA TYR A 204 -12.69 18.06 -18.34
C TYR A 204 -11.17 18.02 -18.46
N LEU A 205 -10.54 17.27 -17.56
CA LEU A 205 -9.15 16.90 -17.66
C LEU A 205 -9.04 15.51 -18.28
N GLU A 206 -8.18 15.38 -19.29
CA GLU A 206 -7.83 14.12 -19.93
C GLU A 206 -6.40 13.75 -19.60
N PHE A 207 -6.19 12.51 -19.15
CA PHE A 207 -4.87 12.02 -18.80
C PHE A 207 -4.26 11.18 -19.92
N SER A 208 -3.04 11.54 -20.34
CA SER A 208 -2.19 10.79 -21.26
C SER A 208 -1.17 9.96 -20.49
N GLU A 209 -1.39 8.64 -20.43
CA GLU A 209 -0.51 7.73 -19.68
C GLU A 209 0.85 7.58 -20.38
N ARG A 210 1.93 7.80 -19.64
CA ARG A 210 3.31 7.46 -20.03
C ARG A 210 3.61 5.99 -19.75
N LEU A 211 4.83 5.54 -20.05
CA LEU A 211 5.28 4.19 -19.70
C LEU A 211 5.11 3.92 -18.20
N THR A 212 4.50 2.80 -17.85
CA THR A 212 4.23 2.41 -16.47
C THR A 212 4.93 1.10 -16.12
N LYS A 213 4.91 0.72 -14.84
CA LYS A 213 5.51 -0.55 -14.39
C LYS A 213 4.97 -1.77 -15.14
N THR A 214 3.72 -1.73 -15.60
CA THR A 214 3.05 -2.85 -16.29
C THR A 214 2.91 -2.64 -17.79
N ARG A 215 3.22 -1.45 -18.27
CA ARG A 215 3.24 -1.06 -19.68
C ARG A 215 4.55 -0.37 -19.95
N ASP A 216 5.62 -1.16 -20.03
CA ASP A 216 7.00 -0.69 -20.13
C ASP A 216 7.53 -0.64 -21.57
N GLY A 217 6.66 -0.88 -22.53
CA GLY A 217 7.00 -0.84 -23.97
C GLY A 217 7.62 -2.13 -24.52
N THR A 218 7.91 -3.14 -23.67
CA THR A 218 8.56 -4.39 -24.11
C THR A 218 7.66 -5.28 -24.96
N LYS A 219 6.35 -5.12 -24.87
CA LYS A 219 5.35 -5.96 -25.55
C LYS A 219 4.44 -5.14 -26.46
N GLY A 220 4.93 -4.57 -27.54
CA GLY A 220 4.11 -3.96 -28.60
C GLY A 220 3.03 -2.98 -28.12
N LYS A 221 1.88 -2.88 -28.76
CA LYS A 221 0.77 -1.94 -28.52
C LYS A 221 0.12 -2.08 -27.13
N GLU A 222 0.83 -1.74 -26.06
CA GLU A 222 0.34 -1.84 -24.66
C GLU A 222 -0.24 -0.53 -24.11
N ASN A 223 -0.44 0.48 -24.92
CA ASN A 223 -1.02 1.75 -24.49
C ASN A 223 -2.45 1.56 -23.98
N ARG A 224 -2.83 2.34 -22.99
CA ARG A 224 -4.19 2.37 -22.48
C ARG A 224 -5.16 2.73 -23.61
N LYS A 225 -6.10 1.85 -23.95
CA LYS A 225 -7.03 2.04 -25.06
C LYS A 225 -7.91 3.27 -24.91
N VAL A 226 -8.24 3.63 -23.67
CA VAL A 226 -9.12 4.75 -23.34
C VAL A 226 -8.35 5.70 -22.42
N LYS A 227 -8.23 6.96 -22.82
CA LYS A 227 -7.72 8.02 -21.96
C LYS A 227 -8.78 8.35 -20.91
N PRO A 228 -8.50 8.22 -19.61
CA PRO A 228 -9.48 8.56 -18.58
C PRO A 228 -9.72 10.06 -18.54
N ARG A 229 -10.95 10.44 -18.26
CA ARG A 229 -11.42 11.82 -18.19
C ARG A 229 -12.02 12.10 -16.82
N MET A 230 -11.88 13.32 -16.37
CA MET A 230 -12.45 13.83 -15.14
C MET A 230 -13.15 15.15 -15.43
N TYR A 231 -14.47 15.15 -15.32
CA TYR A 231 -15.33 16.26 -15.72
C TYR A 231 -15.54 17.26 -14.59
N GLU A 232 -15.78 18.51 -14.96
CA GLU A 232 -16.23 19.53 -14.01
C GLU A 232 -17.62 19.16 -13.44
N ASN A 233 -17.83 19.59 -12.22
CA ASN A 233 -19.12 19.52 -11.56
C ASN A 233 -19.43 20.86 -10.87
N LYS A 234 -20.69 21.06 -10.46
CA LYS A 234 -21.17 22.33 -9.88
C LYS A 234 -20.88 22.43 -8.36
N SER A 235 -20.16 21.47 -7.77
CA SER A 235 -19.88 21.50 -6.34
C SER A 235 -18.61 22.24 -6.00
N ASP A 236 -18.47 22.68 -4.75
CA ASP A 236 -17.23 23.26 -4.23
C ASP A 236 -16.06 22.28 -4.25
N ARG A 237 -16.35 20.98 -4.36
CA ARG A 237 -15.37 19.91 -4.50
C ARG A 237 -14.96 19.65 -5.96
N CYS A 238 -15.20 20.59 -6.87
CA CYS A 238 -14.92 20.45 -8.31
C CYS A 238 -13.42 20.31 -8.57
N PRO A 239 -12.95 19.17 -9.15
CA PRO A 239 -11.54 18.95 -9.42
C PRO A 239 -10.97 19.90 -10.49
N ILE A 240 -11.80 20.38 -11.43
CA ILE A 240 -11.38 21.35 -12.44
C ILE A 240 -11.07 22.70 -11.80
N ARG A 241 -11.87 23.12 -10.81
CA ARG A 241 -11.61 24.34 -10.05
C ARG A 241 -10.26 24.24 -9.31
N LEU A 242 -10.01 23.11 -8.64
CA LEU A 242 -8.75 22.89 -7.94
C LEU A 242 -7.55 22.86 -8.90
N PHE A 243 -7.70 22.26 -10.06
CA PHE A 243 -6.64 22.26 -11.09
C PHE A 243 -6.32 23.67 -11.56
N LYS A 244 -7.33 24.50 -11.88
CA LYS A 244 -7.13 25.90 -12.25
C LYS A 244 -6.47 26.69 -11.13
N ALA A 245 -6.91 26.51 -9.89
CA ALA A 245 -6.30 27.13 -8.72
C ALA A 245 -4.82 26.76 -8.57
N TYR A 246 -4.46 25.51 -8.91
CA TYR A 246 -3.08 25.07 -8.90
C TYR A 246 -2.24 25.73 -9.99
N LEU A 247 -2.75 25.83 -11.23
CA LEU A 247 -2.04 26.47 -12.32
C LEU A 247 -1.72 27.94 -12.01
N LEU A 248 -2.67 28.67 -11.42
CA LEU A 248 -2.48 30.09 -11.03
C LEU A 248 -1.41 30.28 -9.94
N ARG A 249 -1.08 29.22 -9.20
CA ARG A 249 -0.13 29.28 -8.08
C ARG A 249 1.22 28.67 -8.40
N ARG A 250 1.41 28.21 -9.65
CA ARG A 250 2.69 27.69 -10.12
C ARG A 250 3.63 28.82 -10.54
N PRO A 251 4.95 28.65 -10.36
CA PRO A 251 5.93 29.57 -10.97
C PRO A 251 5.89 29.50 -12.50
N GLU A 252 6.05 30.64 -13.18
CA GLU A 252 6.00 30.75 -14.64
C GLU A 252 7.06 29.89 -15.33
N ASN A 253 8.27 29.80 -14.76
CA ASN A 253 9.39 29.04 -15.33
C ASN A 253 9.24 27.52 -15.29
N VAL A 254 8.11 26.98 -14.80
CA VAL A 254 7.77 25.55 -14.78
C VAL A 254 6.37 25.29 -15.34
N MET A 255 5.96 26.08 -16.33
CA MET A 255 4.68 25.95 -17.04
C MET A 255 4.77 25.15 -18.33
N GLU A 256 5.97 24.75 -18.76
CA GLU A 256 6.17 23.93 -19.95
C GLU A 256 5.58 22.52 -19.79
N PRO A 257 5.14 21.87 -20.89
CA PRO A 257 4.54 20.53 -20.85
C PRO A 257 5.42 19.47 -20.18
N GLU A 258 6.75 19.58 -20.29
CA GLU A 258 7.75 18.67 -19.72
C GLU A 258 8.01 18.93 -18.23
N SER A 259 7.54 20.06 -17.72
CA SER A 259 7.73 20.43 -16.33
C SER A 259 7.09 19.41 -15.38
N PRO A 260 7.71 19.09 -14.22
CA PRO A 260 7.14 18.21 -13.24
C PRO A 260 5.76 18.70 -12.79
N PHE A 261 4.77 17.81 -12.74
CA PHE A 261 3.43 18.20 -12.28
C PHE A 261 3.45 18.60 -10.80
N TYR A 262 3.95 17.74 -9.92
CA TYR A 262 3.98 18.03 -8.48
C TYR A 262 5.25 18.79 -8.10
N LEU A 263 5.06 20.00 -7.62
CA LEU A 263 6.13 20.89 -7.17
C LEU A 263 6.25 20.86 -5.64
N THR A 264 7.42 21.20 -5.14
CA THR A 264 7.67 21.33 -3.70
C THR A 264 6.89 22.54 -3.16
N CYS A 265 6.07 22.32 -2.12
CA CYS A 265 5.32 23.39 -1.48
C CYS A 265 6.24 24.40 -0.78
N ILE A 266 5.91 25.69 -0.87
CA ILE A 266 6.41 26.72 0.01
C ILE A 266 5.64 26.58 1.33
N PRO A 267 6.30 26.58 2.50
CA PRO A 267 5.62 26.62 3.80
C PRO A 267 4.67 27.84 3.85
N MET A 268 3.47 27.67 4.42
CA MET A 268 2.44 28.72 4.36
C MET A 268 2.90 30.04 5.00
N GLU A 269 3.74 29.96 6.02
CA GLU A 269 4.34 31.11 6.72
C GLU A 269 5.32 31.91 5.86
N ARG A 270 5.75 31.34 4.71
CA ARG A 270 6.68 31.94 3.75
C ARG A 270 6.03 32.27 2.41
N VAL A 271 4.71 32.13 2.32
CA VAL A 271 3.98 32.48 1.10
C VAL A 271 3.69 33.99 1.11
N GLU A 272 4.49 34.74 0.39
CA GLU A 272 4.40 36.23 0.28
C GLU A 272 3.68 36.68 -1.00
N SER A 273 3.31 35.76 -1.89
CA SER A 273 2.74 36.06 -3.19
C SER A 273 1.67 35.03 -3.61
N MET A 274 1.14 35.19 -4.83
CA MET A 274 0.25 34.21 -5.45
C MET A 274 0.94 32.86 -5.75
N ILE A 275 2.28 32.82 -5.74
CA ILE A 275 3.08 31.62 -6.04
C ILE A 275 3.26 30.80 -4.75
N TRP A 276 2.83 29.55 -4.80
CA TRP A 276 2.81 28.65 -3.65
C TRP A 276 3.85 27.52 -3.70
N TYR A 277 4.59 27.44 -4.78
CA TYR A 277 5.48 26.31 -5.03
C TYR A 277 6.87 26.79 -5.49
N TYR A 278 7.89 26.05 -5.08
CA TYR A 278 9.22 26.20 -5.64
C TYR A 278 9.27 25.57 -7.04
N ALA A 279 10.09 26.12 -7.94
CA ALA A 279 10.34 25.58 -9.29
C ALA A 279 11.20 24.29 -9.23
N ARG A 280 10.82 23.34 -8.39
CA ARG A 280 11.49 22.04 -8.25
C ARG A 280 10.48 20.94 -7.95
N PRO A 281 10.74 19.68 -8.43
CA PRO A 281 9.81 18.58 -8.24
C PRO A 281 9.69 18.20 -6.76
N MET A 282 8.49 17.79 -6.34
CA MET A 282 8.25 17.23 -5.00
C MET A 282 9.00 15.90 -4.83
N GLY A 283 9.58 15.69 -3.66
CA GLY A 283 10.31 14.48 -3.34
C GLY A 283 9.44 13.22 -3.33
N GLU A 284 10.01 12.08 -3.71
CA GLU A 284 9.30 10.79 -3.76
C GLU A 284 8.72 10.38 -2.39
N ASN A 285 9.47 10.61 -1.31
CA ASN A 285 9.01 10.30 0.04
C ASN A 285 7.83 11.18 0.47
N THR A 286 7.81 12.45 0.07
CA THR A 286 6.69 13.36 0.34
C THR A 286 5.44 12.87 -0.38
N LEU A 287 5.53 12.55 -1.68
CA LEU A 287 4.43 11.96 -2.45
C LEU A 287 3.94 10.63 -1.86
N ALA A 288 4.87 9.80 -1.36
CA ALA A 288 4.53 8.52 -0.75
C ALA A 288 3.74 8.66 0.56
N ASN A 289 3.88 9.79 1.24
CA ASN A 289 3.28 10.04 2.55
C ASN A 289 2.03 10.95 2.51
N LEU A 290 1.58 11.41 1.35
CA LEU A 290 0.44 12.33 1.25
C LEU A 290 -0.82 11.75 1.90
N MET A 291 -1.27 10.56 1.49
CA MET A 291 -2.46 9.93 2.08
C MET A 291 -2.28 9.52 3.55
N PRO A 292 -1.15 8.88 3.96
CA PRO A 292 -0.89 8.59 5.36
C PRO A 292 -0.94 9.82 6.27
N MET A 293 -0.39 10.95 5.83
CA MET A 293 -0.40 12.21 6.60
C MET A 293 -1.81 12.76 6.72
N ALA A 294 -2.53 12.90 5.59
CA ALA A 294 -3.89 13.42 5.59
C ALA A 294 -4.84 12.56 6.45
N ALA A 295 -4.72 11.23 6.37
CA ALA A 295 -5.52 10.33 7.20
C ALA A 295 -5.22 10.51 8.71
N LYS A 296 -3.94 10.66 9.08
CA LYS A 296 -3.52 10.91 10.46
C LYS A 296 -4.06 12.25 10.97
N GLU A 297 -3.93 13.30 10.19
CA GLU A 297 -4.38 14.66 10.54
C GLU A 297 -5.92 14.75 10.64
N ALA A 298 -6.65 13.96 9.84
CA ALA A 298 -8.10 13.84 9.92
C ALA A 298 -8.59 12.87 11.02
N GLY A 299 -7.70 12.29 11.83
CA GLY A 299 -8.07 11.33 12.88
C GLY A 299 -8.61 9.99 12.35
N MET A 300 -8.30 9.64 11.11
CA MET A 300 -8.76 8.41 10.47
C MET A 300 -7.84 7.22 10.79
N ASP A 301 -8.40 6.02 10.67
CA ASP A 301 -7.61 4.80 10.60
C ASP A 301 -6.49 4.89 9.54
N ARG A 302 -5.43 4.10 9.74
CA ARG A 302 -4.29 4.07 8.82
C ARG A 302 -4.73 3.85 7.37
N LYS A 303 -4.48 4.84 6.51
CA LYS A 303 -4.62 4.75 5.06
C LYS A 303 -3.26 4.85 4.38
N THR A 304 -3.17 4.31 3.18
CA THR A 304 -1.98 4.37 2.33
C THR A 304 -2.36 4.95 0.98
N ASN A 305 -1.38 5.32 0.19
CA ASN A 305 -1.62 5.76 -1.18
C ASN A 305 -2.39 4.72 -2.03
N HIS A 306 -2.28 3.43 -1.69
CA HIS A 306 -3.03 2.37 -2.37
C HIS A 306 -4.52 2.33 -1.97
N SER A 307 -4.88 2.90 -0.81
CA SER A 307 -6.26 2.98 -0.33
C SER A 307 -7.16 3.73 -1.32
N VAL A 308 -6.69 4.88 -1.85
CA VAL A 308 -7.46 5.69 -2.80
C VAL A 308 -7.71 4.94 -4.12
N ARG A 309 -6.70 4.21 -4.62
CA ARG A 309 -6.87 3.36 -5.80
C ARG A 309 -7.84 2.19 -5.55
N LYS A 310 -7.83 1.61 -4.33
CA LYS A 310 -8.81 0.60 -3.92
C LYS A 310 -10.22 1.20 -3.88
N THR A 311 -10.36 2.44 -3.42
CA THR A 311 -11.64 3.19 -3.43
C THR A 311 -12.23 3.28 -4.83
N THR A 312 -11.43 3.68 -5.83
CA THR A 312 -11.90 3.76 -7.23
C THR A 312 -12.58 2.48 -7.68
N ILE A 313 -11.92 1.34 -7.46
CA ILE A 313 -12.44 0.04 -7.90
C ILE A 313 -13.71 -0.31 -7.14
N LYS A 314 -13.71 -0.18 -5.80
CA LYS A 314 -14.89 -0.48 -4.97
C LYS A 314 -16.08 0.42 -5.29
N THR A 315 -15.84 1.72 -5.50
CA THR A 315 -16.92 2.67 -5.85
C THR A 315 -17.55 2.32 -7.19
N LEU A 316 -16.74 2.06 -8.22
CA LEU A 316 -17.26 1.71 -9.54
C LEU A 316 -17.98 0.35 -9.53
N ARG A 317 -17.50 -0.61 -8.75
CA ARG A 317 -18.18 -1.89 -8.58
C ARG A 317 -19.54 -1.75 -7.90
N LYS A 318 -19.61 -0.99 -6.80
CA LYS A 318 -20.87 -0.70 -6.10
C LYS A 318 -21.88 0.01 -7.01
N ALA A 319 -21.40 0.80 -7.98
CA ALA A 319 -22.20 1.42 -9.02
C ALA A 319 -22.56 0.46 -10.17
N GLY A 320 -22.27 -0.84 -10.08
CA GLY A 320 -22.60 -1.82 -11.10
C GLY A 320 -21.75 -1.78 -12.37
N VAL A 321 -20.64 -1.03 -12.36
CA VAL A 321 -19.77 -0.92 -13.55
C VAL A 321 -19.05 -2.27 -13.81
N PRO A 322 -19.13 -2.82 -15.03
CA PRO A 322 -18.49 -4.09 -15.37
C PRO A 322 -16.96 -4.05 -15.21
N ARG A 323 -16.34 -5.17 -14.81
CA ARG A 323 -14.89 -5.27 -14.53
C ARG A 323 -14.02 -4.89 -15.71
N ASP A 324 -14.43 -5.22 -16.93
CA ASP A 324 -13.72 -4.84 -18.16
C ASP A 324 -13.69 -3.32 -18.36
N LYS A 325 -14.73 -2.59 -17.99
CA LYS A 325 -14.80 -1.13 -18.00
C LYS A 325 -13.95 -0.52 -16.87
N ILE A 326 -14.06 -1.07 -15.64
CA ILE A 326 -13.22 -0.66 -14.50
C ILE A 326 -11.74 -0.79 -14.83
N LYS A 327 -11.34 -1.85 -15.55
CA LYS A 327 -9.96 -2.04 -16.02
C LYS A 327 -9.44 -0.84 -16.81
N HIS A 328 -10.26 -0.26 -17.67
CA HIS A 328 -9.87 0.91 -18.47
C HIS A 328 -9.69 2.17 -17.63
N ILE A 329 -10.56 2.39 -16.61
CA ILE A 329 -10.47 3.56 -15.73
C ILE A 329 -9.30 3.42 -14.75
N SER A 330 -9.16 2.25 -14.13
CA SER A 330 -8.15 1.99 -13.11
C SER A 330 -6.75 1.68 -13.66
N GLY A 331 -6.60 1.50 -14.99
CA GLY A 331 -5.32 1.20 -15.64
C GLY A 331 -4.77 -0.20 -15.30
N HIS A 332 -5.60 -1.17 -14.91
CA HIS A 332 -5.17 -2.56 -14.74
C HIS A 332 -4.98 -3.25 -16.10
N LYS A 333 -3.96 -4.11 -16.20
CA LYS A 333 -3.65 -4.85 -17.43
C LYS A 333 -4.61 -6.03 -17.63
N SER A 334 -4.99 -6.73 -16.54
CA SER A 334 -5.90 -7.86 -16.57
C SER A 334 -7.10 -7.66 -15.63
N THR A 335 -8.23 -8.29 -15.95
CA THR A 335 -9.43 -8.30 -15.09
C THR A 335 -9.19 -9.11 -13.81
N SER A 336 -8.37 -10.17 -13.86
CA SER A 336 -7.98 -10.93 -12.66
C SER A 336 -7.28 -10.09 -11.60
N SER A 337 -6.58 -9.01 -12.00
CA SER A 337 -6.00 -8.06 -11.05
C SER A 337 -7.06 -7.24 -10.32
N ILE A 338 -8.30 -7.17 -10.83
CA ILE A 338 -9.43 -6.47 -10.20
C ILE A 338 -10.14 -7.43 -9.24
N GLU A 339 -10.16 -8.72 -9.51
CA GLU A 339 -10.76 -9.74 -8.65
C GLU A 339 -10.16 -9.74 -7.24
N ALA A 340 -8.88 -9.43 -7.11
CA ALA A 340 -8.23 -9.25 -5.80
C ALA A 340 -8.84 -8.13 -4.92
N TYR A 341 -9.76 -7.34 -5.44
CA TYR A 341 -10.53 -6.32 -4.72
C TYR A 341 -11.98 -6.75 -4.43
N ASP A 342 -12.35 -7.96 -4.84
CA ASP A 342 -13.68 -8.52 -4.68
C ASP A 342 -13.88 -9.21 -3.33
N ASP A 343 -12.79 -9.44 -2.58
CA ASP A 343 -12.74 -10.29 -1.39
C ASP A 343 -13.49 -9.74 -0.15
N ASP A 344 -14.00 -8.52 -0.21
CA ASP A 344 -14.73 -7.93 0.91
C ASP A 344 -16.22 -7.82 0.56
N LEU A 345 -17.01 -8.76 0.98
CA LEU A 345 -18.49 -8.59 1.07
C LEU A 345 -18.77 -7.57 2.18
N SER A 346 -19.58 -6.56 1.88
CA SER A 346 -20.08 -5.65 2.93
C SER A 346 -21.05 -6.40 3.84
N ASP A 347 -21.21 -5.93 5.08
CA ASP A 347 -22.18 -6.53 6.01
C ASP A 347 -23.60 -6.56 5.44
N ASN A 348 -23.97 -5.56 4.61
CA ASN A 348 -25.26 -5.53 3.94
C ASN A 348 -25.37 -6.61 2.86
N GLU A 349 -24.35 -6.78 2.02
CA GLU A 349 -24.30 -7.86 1.04
C GLU A 349 -24.36 -9.24 1.73
N GLN A 350 -23.69 -9.41 2.86
CA GLN A 350 -23.74 -10.66 3.62
C GLN A 350 -25.15 -10.92 4.17
N ARG A 351 -25.84 -9.88 4.67
CA ARG A 351 -27.25 -10.00 5.13
C ARG A 351 -28.18 -10.34 3.96
N GLU A 352 -28.06 -9.64 2.84
CA GLU A 352 -28.86 -9.93 1.64
C GLU A 352 -28.66 -11.36 1.14
N TYR A 353 -27.42 -11.83 1.11
CA TYR A 353 -27.13 -13.22 0.71
C TYR A 353 -27.65 -14.22 1.73
N SER A 354 -27.56 -13.91 3.01
CA SER A 354 -28.17 -14.74 4.06
C SER A 354 -29.68 -14.82 3.87
N ASP A 355 -30.35 -13.69 3.63
CA ASP A 355 -31.80 -13.64 3.41
C ASP A 355 -32.24 -14.47 2.19
N VAL A 356 -31.44 -14.42 1.10
CA VAL A 356 -31.68 -15.28 -0.09
C VAL A 356 -31.47 -16.75 0.23
N LEU A 357 -30.39 -17.09 0.91
CA LEU A 357 -30.05 -18.49 1.26
C LEU A 357 -31.03 -19.10 2.25
N THR A 358 -31.62 -18.29 3.12
CA THR A 358 -32.62 -18.71 4.09
C THR A 358 -34.07 -18.64 3.56
N GLY A 359 -34.26 -18.22 2.31
CA GLY A 359 -35.56 -18.14 1.66
C GLY A 359 -36.44 -16.95 2.08
N VAL A 360 -35.86 -15.98 2.80
CA VAL A 360 -36.58 -14.76 3.21
C VAL A 360 -36.82 -13.81 2.02
N LYS A 361 -35.87 -13.81 1.03
CA LYS A 361 -36.02 -13.11 -0.26
C LYS A 361 -35.89 -14.11 -1.41
N SER A 362 -36.81 -14.07 -2.36
CA SER A 362 -36.88 -15.06 -3.46
C SER A 362 -35.84 -14.81 -4.58
N SER A 363 -35.24 -13.61 -4.69
CA SER A 363 -34.18 -13.28 -5.66
C SER A 363 -33.50 -11.97 -5.32
N LEU A 364 -32.20 -11.86 -5.66
CA LEU A 364 -31.51 -10.58 -5.73
C LEU A 364 -32.07 -9.79 -6.90
N GLY A 365 -32.90 -8.77 -6.63
CA GLY A 365 -33.38 -7.85 -7.65
C GLY A 365 -32.20 -7.24 -8.39
N HIS A 366 -32.21 -7.32 -9.72
CA HIS A 366 -31.24 -6.62 -10.57
C HIS A 366 -31.34 -5.11 -10.27
N VAL A 367 -30.36 -4.56 -9.55
CA VAL A 367 -30.20 -3.12 -9.39
C VAL A 367 -29.72 -2.55 -10.72
N GLY A 368 -30.66 -2.06 -11.50
CA GLY A 368 -30.32 -1.39 -12.76
C GLY A 368 -31.52 -1.13 -13.64
N GLN A 369 -32.46 -0.27 -13.19
CA GLN A 369 -33.21 0.64 -14.06
C GLN A 369 -34.11 1.53 -13.22
N SER A 370 -33.75 2.79 -13.09
CA SER A 370 -34.67 3.85 -12.68
C SER A 370 -35.66 4.07 -13.80
N VAL A 371 -36.90 3.61 -13.60
CA VAL A 371 -38.05 4.03 -14.41
C VAL A 371 -38.86 4.99 -13.57
N THR A 372 -38.98 6.19 -14.05
CA THR A 372 -39.89 7.23 -13.57
C THR A 372 -41.32 6.69 -13.51
N ALA A 373 -41.90 6.68 -12.31
CA ALA A 373 -43.30 6.41 -12.13
C ALA A 373 -44.08 7.72 -12.26
N ASN A 374 -44.97 7.76 -13.21
CA ASN A 374 -46.09 8.69 -13.23
C ASN A 374 -47.21 8.15 -12.33
N GLU A 375 -47.73 9.07 -11.51
CA GLU A 375 -48.95 8.88 -10.70
C GLU A 375 -50.16 8.72 -11.61
N SER A 376 -51.05 7.78 -11.26
CA SER A 376 -52.49 8.00 -11.28
C SER A 376 -53.26 6.82 -10.66
N ASP A 377 -53.95 7.16 -9.63
CA ASP A 377 -55.32 6.80 -9.15
C ASP A 377 -55.82 5.37 -8.97
N ASN A 378 -56.25 5.18 -7.71
CA ASN A 378 -57.51 4.62 -7.24
C ASN A 378 -57.79 3.10 -7.33
N THR A 379 -57.96 2.44 -6.26
CA THR A 379 -59.23 2.16 -5.53
C THR A 379 -59.07 1.02 -4.53
N CYS A 380 -59.75 1.19 -3.44
CA CYS A 380 -59.96 0.29 -2.31
C CYS A 380 -60.27 -1.16 -2.66
N ASN A 381 -59.77 -2.10 -1.86
CA ASN A 381 -60.68 -3.08 -1.23
C ASN A 381 -60.04 -3.73 0.01
N ASN A 382 -60.76 -3.55 1.12
CA ASN A 382 -60.61 -4.25 2.40
C ASN A 382 -60.94 -5.74 2.23
N VAL A 383 -60.11 -6.63 2.77
CA VAL A 383 -60.59 -7.92 3.28
C VAL A 383 -59.80 -8.28 4.56
N ALA A 384 -60.55 -8.35 5.56
CA ALA A 384 -60.56 -8.88 6.90
C ALA A 384 -59.39 -9.76 7.40
N LEU A 385 -58.94 -9.36 8.59
CA LEU A 385 -58.29 -10.16 9.60
C LEU A 385 -59.13 -11.41 9.95
N GLN A 386 -58.55 -12.58 9.91
CA GLN A 386 -58.99 -13.72 10.73
C GLN A 386 -57.91 -14.12 11.72
N LYS A 387 -58.26 -13.94 12.98
CA LYS A 387 -57.65 -14.53 14.16
C LYS A 387 -57.74 -16.04 14.08
N ILE A 388 -56.67 -16.74 14.35
CA ILE A 388 -56.71 -18.16 14.74
C ILE A 388 -56.13 -18.30 16.13
N ASP A 389 -56.95 -18.87 16.99
CA ASP A 389 -56.76 -19.10 18.41
C ASP A 389 -55.70 -20.16 18.73
N ARG A 390 -55.09 -19.93 19.85
CA ARG A 390 -54.26 -20.91 20.57
C ARG A 390 -55.19 -21.96 21.22
N SER A 391 -54.85 -23.25 21.04
CA SER A 391 -55.02 -24.22 22.11
C SER A 391 -54.17 -25.49 21.91
N THR A 392 -53.37 -25.75 22.95
CA THR A 392 -52.94 -27.04 23.52
C THR A 392 -52.33 -28.13 22.64
N VAL A 393 -51.03 -28.41 22.91
CA VAL A 393 -50.64 -29.72 23.44
C VAL A 393 -49.34 -29.59 24.22
N SER A 394 -49.38 -29.95 25.48
CA SER A 394 -48.30 -30.19 26.41
C SER A 394 -47.59 -31.50 26.07
N HIS A 395 -46.25 -31.48 26.02
CA HIS A 395 -45.42 -32.60 26.55
C HIS A 395 -44.05 -32.07 27.01
N GLN A 396 -43.81 -32.45 28.25
CA GLN A 396 -42.56 -32.22 29.02
C GLN A 396 -41.37 -32.90 28.39
N MET A 397 -40.25 -32.22 28.39
CA MET A 397 -38.95 -32.74 28.87
C MET A 397 -37.97 -31.57 29.08
N SER A 398 -37.49 -31.48 30.28
CA SER A 398 -36.52 -30.51 30.78
C SER A 398 -35.07 -30.98 30.57
N PRO A 399 -33.99 -30.19 30.96
CA PRO A 399 -33.08 -29.48 30.09
C PRO A 399 -31.64 -30.09 30.16
N PRO A 400 -30.67 -29.47 29.57
CA PRO A 400 -29.75 -28.76 30.44
C PRO A 400 -29.29 -27.38 30.00
N MET A 401 -29.01 -26.60 31.00
CA MET A 401 -28.43 -25.27 31.08
C MET A 401 -27.13 -25.07 30.32
N ALA A 402 -26.95 -23.90 29.73
CA ALA A 402 -25.77 -23.10 29.87
C ALA A 402 -26.03 -21.65 29.46
N THR A 403 -26.38 -20.86 30.44
CA THR A 403 -26.33 -19.39 30.37
C THR A 403 -24.88 -18.95 30.57
N SER A 404 -24.25 -18.37 29.58
CA SER A 404 -23.04 -17.61 29.77
C SER A 404 -23.39 -16.13 29.99
N SER A 405 -23.52 -15.76 31.23
CA SER A 405 -23.54 -14.36 31.66
C SER A 405 -22.12 -13.79 31.60
N GLN A 406 -21.91 -12.78 30.79
CA GLN A 406 -20.73 -11.93 30.85
C GLN A 406 -20.81 -11.06 32.12
N SER A 407 -20.04 -11.38 33.14
CA SER A 407 -19.82 -10.52 34.30
C SER A 407 -18.61 -9.62 34.03
N VAL A 408 -18.88 -8.32 33.90
CA VAL A 408 -17.86 -7.28 33.92
C VAL A 408 -17.56 -6.99 35.40
N CYS A 409 -16.44 -7.46 35.90
CA CYS A 409 -15.93 -7.10 37.25
C CYS A 409 -15.02 -5.90 37.10
N SER A 410 -15.47 -4.74 37.54
CA SER A 410 -14.64 -3.54 37.78
C SER A 410 -14.20 -3.55 39.25
N TYR A 411 -12.89 -3.67 39.46
CA TYR A 411 -12.30 -3.45 40.78
C TYR A 411 -11.59 -2.09 40.79
N THR A 412 -12.06 -1.19 41.66
CA THR A 412 -11.34 0.00 42.09
C THR A 412 -10.57 -0.32 43.34
N ALA A 413 -9.24 -0.31 43.26
CA ALA A 413 -8.39 -0.44 44.44
C ALA A 413 -8.06 0.95 45.00
N ALA A 414 -8.30 1.14 46.30
CA ALA A 414 -7.91 2.31 47.05
C ALA A 414 -6.37 2.42 47.22
N PRO A 415 -5.81 3.62 47.34
CA PRO A 415 -4.37 3.81 47.36
C PRO A 415 -3.79 3.48 48.75
N ASN A 416 -2.90 2.50 48.82
CA ASN A 416 -1.98 2.35 49.94
C ASN A 416 -0.59 2.86 49.53
N ASN A 417 -0.09 3.79 50.33
CA ASN A 417 1.25 4.35 50.27
C ASN A 417 2.32 3.27 50.27
N ILE A 418 3.17 3.22 49.27
CA ILE A 418 4.47 2.57 49.34
C ILE A 418 5.53 3.51 48.80
N HIS A 419 6.49 3.78 49.70
CA HIS A 419 7.75 4.49 49.45
C HIS A 419 8.59 3.81 48.36
N GLU A 420 9.39 4.62 47.70
CA GLU A 420 10.39 4.29 46.71
C GLU A 420 11.14 2.97 46.91
N GLN A 421 11.21 2.17 45.83
CA GLN A 421 12.48 1.59 45.38
C GLN A 421 12.31 0.98 43.98
N SER A 422 13.16 1.49 43.06
CA SER A 422 13.85 0.76 41.99
C SER A 422 13.04 -0.17 41.06
N SER A 423 13.04 0.21 39.82
CA SER A 423 12.74 -0.49 38.59
C SER A 423 13.06 -1.99 38.55
N LYS A 424 12.17 -2.81 39.10
CA LYS A 424 12.04 -4.23 38.75
C LYS A 424 10.57 -4.52 38.48
N GLY A 425 10.28 -4.51 37.19
CA GLY A 425 9.34 -5.34 36.51
C GLY A 425 7.86 -5.27 36.88
N ALA A 426 7.11 -4.74 35.92
CA ALA A 426 5.67 -4.98 35.79
C ALA A 426 5.25 -6.47 35.91
N SER A 427 6.18 -7.40 35.77
CA SER A 427 6.00 -8.84 35.96
C SER A 427 5.77 -9.27 37.39
N GLU A 428 6.42 -8.61 38.35
CA GLU A 428 6.23 -8.94 39.79
C GLU A 428 4.94 -8.36 40.35
N ALA A 429 4.49 -7.22 39.85
CA ALA A 429 3.19 -6.63 40.24
C ALA A 429 2.02 -7.51 39.80
N LEU A 430 2.10 -8.12 38.62
CA LEU A 430 1.06 -9.03 38.10
C LEU A 430 1.01 -10.36 38.84
N SER A 431 2.15 -10.91 39.28
CA SER A 431 2.16 -12.19 40.00
C SER A 431 1.60 -12.10 41.44
N ASN A 432 1.54 -10.92 42.03
CA ASN A 432 0.96 -10.65 43.32
C ASN A 432 -0.55 -10.36 43.31
N MET A 433 -1.15 -10.14 42.13
CA MET A 433 -2.59 -9.87 41.98
C MET A 433 -3.44 -11.15 41.94
N PHE A 434 -2.84 -12.32 41.74
CA PHE A 434 -3.59 -13.57 41.59
C PHE A 434 -3.01 -14.66 42.49
N SER A 435 -3.88 -15.38 43.19
CA SER A 435 -3.46 -16.55 43.99
C SER A 435 -2.94 -17.67 43.07
N LYS A 436 -1.94 -18.42 43.55
CA LYS A 436 -1.38 -19.58 42.82
C LYS A 436 -2.50 -20.56 42.46
N GLY A 437 -2.70 -20.78 41.14
CA GLY A 437 -3.71 -21.73 40.63
C GLY A 437 -4.92 -21.10 39.95
N THR A 438 -4.97 -19.76 39.81
CA THR A 438 -6.05 -19.11 39.09
C THR A 438 -5.90 -19.30 37.57
N VAL A 439 -6.86 -19.97 36.93
CA VAL A 439 -6.93 -20.11 35.46
C VAL A 439 -7.87 -19.04 34.92
N LEU A 440 -7.33 -18.16 34.12
CA LEU A 440 -8.08 -17.07 33.48
C LEU A 440 -8.31 -17.41 32.01
N ASN A 441 -9.54 -17.80 31.66
CA ASN A 441 -9.93 -18.02 30.27
C ASN A 441 -10.74 -16.82 29.76
N ASN A 442 -10.29 -16.24 28.61
CA ASN A 442 -10.97 -15.16 27.89
C ASN A 442 -11.19 -13.85 28.68
N CYS A 443 -10.23 -13.42 29.51
CA CYS A 443 -10.29 -12.14 30.19
C CYS A 443 -9.38 -11.11 29.50
N THR A 444 -9.90 -9.91 29.25
CA THR A 444 -9.12 -8.76 28.77
C THR A 444 -8.92 -7.78 29.92
N PHE A 445 -7.66 -7.45 30.24
CA PHE A 445 -7.31 -6.51 31.31
C PHE A 445 -6.86 -5.20 30.67
N ASN A 446 -7.53 -4.08 31.06
CA ASN A 446 -7.06 -2.73 30.75
C ASN A 446 -6.41 -2.14 32.00
N ILE A 447 -5.08 -1.95 31.96
CA ILE A 447 -4.32 -1.34 33.04
C ILE A 447 -3.94 0.08 32.62
N ASN A 448 -4.52 1.09 33.26
CA ASN A 448 -4.16 2.50 33.08
C ASN A 448 -3.23 2.92 34.20
N PHE A 449 -2.00 3.30 33.87
CA PHE A 449 -1.08 3.95 34.79
C PHE A 449 -1.26 5.47 34.67
N ASN A 450 -1.88 6.10 35.67
CA ASN A 450 -1.86 7.55 35.85
C ASN A 450 -0.57 7.94 36.54
N MET A 451 0.36 8.57 35.84
CA MET A 451 1.48 9.29 36.45
C MET A 451 0.98 10.66 36.87
N GLU A 452 0.62 10.84 38.12
CA GLU A 452 0.41 12.16 38.72
C GLU A 452 1.75 12.87 38.85
N GLN A 453 1.90 13.99 38.16
CA GLN A 453 2.99 14.92 38.42
C GLN A 453 2.67 15.68 39.74
N SER A 454 3.43 15.40 40.78
CA SER A 454 3.40 16.18 42.02
C SER A 454 3.96 17.57 41.79
N ASN A 455 3.10 18.56 41.83
CA ASN A 455 3.48 19.98 41.93
C ASN A 455 4.00 20.26 43.34
N GLY A 456 5.30 20.44 43.48
CA GLY A 456 5.94 21.02 44.66
C GLY A 456 6.17 22.50 44.42
N GLU A 457 5.51 23.34 45.24
CA GLU A 457 5.81 24.77 45.36
C GLU A 457 7.19 24.99 45.99
N GLY A 458 7.99 25.90 45.41
CA GLY A 458 9.19 26.38 46.09
C GLY A 458 10.17 27.12 45.18
N GLN A 459 10.13 28.46 45.29
CA GLN A 459 11.22 29.43 45.10
C GLN A 459 11.67 29.80 43.67
N ARG A 460 11.42 31.08 43.41
CA ARG A 460 11.93 31.89 42.27
C ARG A 460 13.47 31.94 42.26
N HIS A 461 14.07 31.42 41.19
CA HIS A 461 15.33 31.92 40.67
C HIS A 461 15.27 31.94 39.15
N SER A 462 15.63 33.11 38.61
CA SER A 462 15.74 33.42 37.19
C SER A 462 16.57 32.35 36.45
N ARG A 463 15.99 31.73 35.44
CA ARG A 463 16.73 30.87 34.50
C ARG A 463 16.59 31.41 33.09
N GLN A 464 17.76 31.72 32.55
CA GLN A 464 18.00 31.98 31.16
C GLN A 464 17.53 30.80 30.31
N ASN A 465 16.78 31.12 29.24
CA ASN A 465 16.36 30.18 28.22
C ASN A 465 17.58 29.69 27.45
N TYR A 466 17.97 28.45 27.63
CA TYR A 466 18.83 27.71 26.71
C TYR A 466 17.94 26.95 25.72
N CYS A 467 17.91 27.46 24.48
CA CYS A 467 17.40 26.71 23.35
C CYS A 467 18.40 25.59 23.00
N TYR A 468 17.96 24.35 23.06
CA TYR A 468 18.72 23.22 22.62
C TYR A 468 18.61 23.13 21.08
N GLU A 469 19.66 23.55 20.36
CA GLU A 469 19.81 23.24 18.93
C GLU A 469 20.46 21.87 18.79
N PRO A 470 19.90 20.99 17.91
CA PRO A 470 20.56 19.72 17.58
C PRO A 470 21.81 19.97 16.73
N PRO A 471 22.85 19.15 16.87
CA PRO A 471 24.12 19.36 16.18
C PRO A 471 23.98 19.30 14.67
N ARG A 472 24.42 20.34 13.98
CA ARG A 472 24.52 20.42 12.51
C ARG A 472 25.57 19.44 12.02
N LYS A 473 25.17 18.48 11.19
CA LYS A 473 26.10 17.65 10.43
C LYS A 473 26.81 18.51 9.38
N THR A 474 28.06 18.83 9.60
CA THR A 474 28.93 19.46 8.62
C THR A 474 29.38 18.40 7.60
N PHE A 475 28.90 18.51 6.37
CA PHE A 475 29.46 17.78 5.25
C PHE A 475 30.75 18.48 4.80
N LYS A 476 31.90 17.81 4.95
CA LYS A 476 33.15 18.23 4.31
C LYS A 476 32.99 18.02 2.80
N ARG A 477 33.07 19.11 2.04
CA ARG A 477 33.26 19.08 0.59
C ARG A 477 34.65 18.54 0.32
N ILE A 478 34.73 17.41 -0.37
CA ILE A 478 35.98 16.93 -0.99
C ILE A 478 36.11 17.74 -2.27
N LEU A 479 37.13 18.60 -2.32
CA LEU A 479 37.53 19.28 -3.54
C LEU A 479 38.26 18.26 -4.45
N PRO A 480 38.12 18.36 -5.79
CA PRO A 480 38.87 17.54 -6.71
C PRO A 480 40.37 17.94 -6.64
N LEU A 481 41.23 16.94 -6.64
CA LEU A 481 42.68 17.12 -6.85
C LEU A 481 42.88 17.67 -8.27
N GLU A 482 43.53 18.83 -8.37
CA GLU A 482 44.06 19.35 -9.60
C GLU A 482 45.20 18.44 -10.09
N SER A 483 45.04 17.94 -11.32
CA SER A 483 46.13 17.26 -12.03
C SER A 483 47.16 18.31 -12.48
N SER A 484 48.35 18.25 -11.91
CA SER A 484 49.50 18.97 -12.42
C SER A 484 49.97 18.29 -13.71
N ASP A 485 49.78 18.95 -14.84
CA ASP A 485 50.51 18.67 -16.09
C ASP A 485 51.98 19.08 -15.89
N GLU A 486 52.85 18.11 -15.88
CA GLU A 486 54.26 18.32 -16.23
C GLU A 486 54.53 17.72 -17.61
N SER A 487 54.56 18.61 -18.60
CA SER A 487 55.21 18.40 -19.88
C SER A 487 56.73 18.34 -19.69
N GLN A 488 57.37 17.24 -20.06
CA GLN A 488 58.75 17.22 -20.48
C GLN A 488 58.90 16.39 -21.76
N GLU A 489 59.44 17.11 -22.77
CA GLU A 489 60.01 16.62 -24.01
C GLU A 489 61.13 15.58 -23.75
N PHE A 490 61.09 14.47 -24.48
CA PHE A 490 62.13 13.96 -25.38
C PHE A 490 61.58 12.79 -26.18
#